data_6a6cfba5a7750b06a9ed0b870dcfc4d1
#
_entry.id   6a6cfba5a7750b06a9ed0b870dcfc4d1
#
_cell.length_a   1.000
_cell.length_b   1.000
_cell.length_c   1.000
_cell.angle_alpha   90.00
_cell.angle_beta   90.00
_cell.angle_gamma   90.00
#
_symmetry.space_group_name_H-M   'P 1'
#
loop_
_entity.id
_entity.type
_entity.pdbx_description
1 polymer ?
#
loop_
_entity_poly.entity_id
_entity_poly.type
_entity_poly.pdbx_seq_one_letter_code
_entity_poly.pdbx_strand_id
1 'polypeptide(L)'
;MDSLNILVVDDSPIITRKLTMMLELLGYKVPKTAATGTEAISAYRQCHPDVVTMDITMPDMDGIEATKRIMQEFPEARIVMVTSHGQEKMVIDALKAGAKGYVLKPFDGQKLNEAIEKACKRVVLKDKLRAELTLRESDADAASATNAPAPSDAPSP
;
A
#
# COMPACT_ATOMS: atom_id res chain seq x y z
N MET A 1 -21.38 1.55 1.77
CA MET A 1 -20.04 1.33 1.26
C MET A 1 -19.58 -0.05 1.58
N ASP A 2 -18.98 -0.70 0.62
CA ASP A 2 -18.49 -2.05 0.82
C ASP A 2 -17.28 -2.02 1.74
N SER A 3 -17.20 -3.03 2.61
CA SER A 3 -16.04 -3.18 3.47
C SER A 3 -14.82 -3.61 2.67
N LEU A 4 -13.65 -3.08 3.04
CA LEU A 4 -12.42 -3.50 2.41
C LEU A 4 -12.05 -4.92 2.84
N ASN A 5 -11.47 -5.67 1.93
CA ASN A 5 -10.95 -7.01 2.18
C ASN A 5 -9.47 -6.93 2.50
N ILE A 6 -9.09 -7.49 3.63
CA ILE A 6 -7.71 -7.45 4.11
C ILE A 6 -7.15 -8.87 4.13
N LEU A 7 -5.98 -9.07 3.54
CA LEU A 7 -5.23 -10.32 3.67
C LEU A 7 -4.25 -10.14 4.82
N VAL A 8 -4.34 -11.00 5.83
CA VAL A 8 -3.44 -10.96 6.99
C VAL A 8 -2.34 -11.98 6.81
N VAL A 9 -1.09 -11.53 6.84
CA VAL A 9 0.08 -12.39 6.67
C VAL A 9 0.98 -12.28 7.90
N ASP A 10 1.03 -13.33 8.68
CA ASP A 10 1.85 -13.42 9.90
C ASP A 10 1.99 -14.89 10.26
N ASP A 11 3.18 -15.34 10.65
CA ASP A 11 3.41 -16.74 11.00
C ASP A 11 2.97 -17.08 12.42
N SER A 12 2.60 -16.10 13.23
CA SER A 12 2.10 -16.32 14.59
C SER A 12 0.59 -16.47 14.57
N PRO A 13 0.05 -17.64 14.97
CA PRO A 13 -1.41 -17.81 15.04
C PRO A 13 -2.08 -16.83 16.00
N ILE A 14 -1.39 -16.47 17.09
CA ILE A 14 -1.91 -15.53 18.07
C ILE A 14 -2.06 -14.14 17.48
N ILE A 15 -1.04 -13.68 16.78
CA ILE A 15 -1.05 -12.36 16.12
C ILE A 15 -2.08 -12.34 14.99
N THR A 16 -2.12 -13.40 14.19
CA THR A 16 -3.09 -13.52 13.09
C THR A 16 -4.52 -13.39 13.62
N ARG A 17 -4.81 -14.09 14.71
CA ARG A 17 -6.14 -14.02 15.34
C ARG A 17 -6.43 -12.62 15.88
N LYS A 18 -5.45 -12.02 16.55
CA LYS A 18 -5.60 -10.68 17.11
C LYS A 18 -5.85 -9.64 16.01
N LEU A 19 -5.06 -9.71 14.95
CA LEU A 19 -5.24 -8.82 13.80
C LEU A 19 -6.60 -9.00 13.15
N THR A 20 -6.99 -10.25 12.93
CA THR A 20 -8.28 -10.56 12.30
C THR A 20 -9.43 -9.99 13.13
N MET A 21 -9.43 -10.24 14.43
CA MET A 21 -10.48 -9.72 15.31
C MET A 21 -10.51 -8.20 15.31
N MET A 22 -9.34 -7.57 15.38
CA MET A 22 -9.24 -6.12 15.40
C MET A 22 -9.74 -5.51 14.09
N LEU A 23 -9.36 -6.09 12.97
CA LEU A 23 -9.79 -5.62 11.65
C LEU A 23 -11.30 -5.77 11.47
N GLU A 24 -11.86 -6.89 11.92
CA GLU A 24 -13.30 -7.09 11.85
C GLU A 24 -14.07 -6.10 12.72
N LEU A 25 -13.54 -5.78 13.91
CA LEU A 25 -14.13 -4.76 14.77
C LEU A 25 -14.10 -3.37 14.12
N LEU A 26 -13.09 -3.11 13.31
CA LEU A 26 -12.97 -1.86 12.56
C LEU A 26 -13.87 -1.81 11.32
N GLY A 27 -14.54 -2.90 11.00
CA GLY A 27 -15.44 -2.96 9.85
C GLY A 27 -14.84 -3.54 8.58
N TYR A 28 -13.63 -4.05 8.64
CA TYR A 28 -13.00 -4.71 7.50
C TYR A 28 -13.34 -6.19 7.46
N LYS A 29 -13.11 -6.83 6.33
CA LYS A 29 -13.27 -8.27 6.16
C LYS A 29 -11.90 -8.92 5.97
N VAL A 30 -11.74 -10.12 6.52
CA VAL A 30 -10.50 -10.88 6.38
C VAL A 30 -10.84 -12.22 5.73
N PRO A 31 -10.92 -12.26 4.38
CA PRO A 31 -11.30 -13.48 3.67
C PRO A 31 -10.23 -14.56 3.72
N LYS A 32 -8.98 -14.19 3.92
CA LYS A 32 -7.88 -15.14 3.96
C LYS A 32 -6.78 -14.68 4.88
N THR A 33 -6.01 -15.65 5.41
CA THR A 33 -4.78 -15.40 6.15
C THR A 33 -3.68 -16.26 5.54
N ALA A 34 -2.43 -15.87 5.75
CA ALA A 34 -1.28 -16.63 5.29
C ALA A 34 -0.20 -16.60 6.37
N ALA A 35 0.59 -17.65 6.45
CA ALA A 35 1.62 -17.80 7.48
C ALA A 35 3.03 -17.72 6.93
N THR A 36 3.20 -17.72 5.61
CA THR A 36 4.52 -17.62 4.97
C THR A 36 4.46 -16.68 3.79
N GLY A 37 5.62 -16.25 3.32
CA GLY A 37 5.70 -15.40 2.14
C GLY A 37 5.13 -16.06 0.89
N THR A 38 5.41 -17.35 0.70
CA THR A 38 4.88 -18.10 -0.43
C THR A 38 3.37 -18.19 -0.38
N GLU A 39 2.82 -18.49 0.81
CA GLU A 39 1.37 -18.51 1.00
C GLU A 39 0.75 -17.15 0.74
N ALA A 40 1.45 -16.07 1.12
CA ALA A 40 0.94 -14.71 0.92
C ALA A 40 0.75 -14.41 -0.56
N ILE A 41 1.73 -14.80 -1.39
CA ILE A 41 1.65 -14.59 -2.83
C ILE A 41 0.47 -15.38 -3.42
N SER A 42 0.35 -16.63 -3.03
CA SER A 42 -0.74 -17.49 -3.48
C SER A 42 -2.11 -16.97 -3.04
N ALA A 43 -2.21 -16.54 -1.78
CA ALA A 43 -3.45 -15.99 -1.24
C ALA A 43 -3.84 -14.70 -1.94
N TYR A 44 -2.86 -13.85 -2.26
CA TYR A 44 -3.14 -12.62 -3.00
C TYR A 44 -3.75 -12.92 -4.37
N ARG A 45 -3.18 -13.89 -5.08
CA ARG A 45 -3.71 -14.30 -6.39
C ARG A 45 -5.15 -14.80 -6.30
N GLN A 46 -5.48 -15.48 -5.19
CA GLN A 46 -6.80 -16.07 -5.01
C GLN A 46 -7.85 -15.05 -4.61
N CYS A 47 -7.53 -14.11 -3.72
CA CYS A 47 -8.56 -13.23 -3.16
C CYS A 47 -8.46 -11.77 -3.60
N HIS A 48 -7.38 -11.35 -4.22
CA HIS A 48 -7.18 -9.96 -4.65
C HIS A 48 -7.64 -8.96 -3.58
N PRO A 49 -6.98 -8.96 -2.41
CA PRO A 49 -7.42 -8.11 -1.30
C PRO A 49 -7.21 -6.64 -1.61
N ASP A 50 -7.95 -5.79 -0.90
CA ASP A 50 -7.76 -4.34 -1.01
C ASP A 50 -6.49 -3.89 -0.32
N VAL A 51 -6.13 -4.54 0.79
CA VAL A 51 -4.91 -4.25 1.55
C VAL A 51 -4.35 -5.56 2.11
N VAL A 52 -3.04 -5.63 2.22
CA VAL A 52 -2.33 -6.74 2.86
C VAL A 52 -1.64 -6.20 4.10
N THR A 53 -1.80 -6.87 5.24
CA THR A 53 -0.93 -6.63 6.40
C THR A 53 0.14 -7.72 6.37
N MET A 54 1.41 -7.32 6.39
CA MET A 54 2.52 -8.23 6.15
C MET A 54 3.55 -8.16 7.28
N ASP A 55 3.82 -9.30 7.92
CA ASP A 55 4.94 -9.41 8.84
C ASP A 55 6.24 -9.60 8.05
N ILE A 56 7.36 -9.20 8.61
CA ILE A 56 8.66 -9.33 7.95
C ILE A 56 9.24 -10.71 8.20
N THR A 57 9.34 -11.13 9.45
CA THR A 57 10.01 -12.37 9.80
C THR A 57 9.07 -13.55 9.74
N MET A 58 9.22 -14.38 8.72
CA MET A 58 8.40 -15.56 8.50
C MET A 58 9.26 -16.68 7.94
N PRO A 59 8.84 -17.96 8.11
CA PRO A 59 9.55 -19.08 7.47
C PRO A 59 9.44 -18.97 5.96
N ASP A 60 10.36 -19.62 5.27
CA ASP A 60 10.34 -19.73 3.82
C ASP A 60 10.77 -18.47 3.11
N MET A 61 10.01 -17.40 3.22
CA MET A 61 10.30 -16.13 2.54
C MET A 61 9.88 -14.99 3.46
N ASP A 62 10.78 -14.03 3.69
CA ASP A 62 10.43 -12.90 4.55
C ASP A 62 9.42 -11.96 3.86
N GLY A 63 8.81 -11.08 4.66
CA GLY A 63 7.75 -10.22 4.17
C GLY A 63 8.21 -9.15 3.18
N ILE A 64 9.47 -8.74 3.24
CA ILE A 64 10.02 -7.76 2.30
C ILE A 64 10.13 -8.39 0.91
N GLU A 65 10.66 -9.62 0.86
CA GLU A 65 10.75 -10.36 -0.40
C GLU A 65 9.35 -10.66 -0.97
N ALA A 66 8.43 -11.09 -0.09
CA ALA A 66 7.05 -11.34 -0.51
C ALA A 66 6.42 -10.07 -1.09
N THR A 67 6.66 -8.93 -0.45
CA THR A 67 6.17 -7.63 -0.92
C THR A 67 6.71 -7.32 -2.31
N LYS A 68 8.02 -7.52 -2.53
CA LYS A 68 8.61 -7.31 -3.85
C LYS A 68 7.93 -8.14 -4.91
N ARG A 69 7.71 -9.42 -4.63
CA ARG A 69 7.12 -10.35 -5.60
C ARG A 69 5.66 -10.02 -5.88
N ILE A 70 4.91 -9.67 -4.84
CA ILE A 70 3.51 -9.25 -5.03
C ILE A 70 3.45 -7.98 -5.86
N MET A 71 4.32 -7.00 -5.58
CA MET A 71 4.34 -5.74 -6.32
C MET A 71 4.77 -5.92 -7.76
N GLN A 72 5.63 -6.89 -8.06
CA GLN A 72 6.02 -7.19 -9.43
C GLN A 72 4.86 -7.75 -10.24
N GLU A 73 4.05 -8.59 -9.61
CA GLU A 73 2.90 -9.21 -10.27
C GLU A 73 1.67 -8.31 -10.23
N PHE A 74 1.49 -7.56 -9.15
CA PHE A 74 0.33 -6.70 -8.93
C PHE A 74 0.81 -5.30 -8.50
N PRO A 75 1.17 -4.44 -9.46
CA PRO A 75 1.72 -3.12 -9.11
C PRO A 75 0.78 -2.22 -8.30
N GLU A 76 -0.51 -2.51 -8.33
CA GLU A 76 -1.50 -1.76 -7.58
C GLU A 76 -1.71 -2.26 -6.16
N ALA A 77 -1.00 -3.31 -5.75
CA ALA A 77 -1.15 -3.87 -4.41
C ALA A 77 -0.83 -2.85 -3.32
N ARG A 78 -1.62 -2.86 -2.26
CA ARG A 78 -1.42 -2.00 -1.10
C ARG A 78 -1.00 -2.87 0.07
N ILE A 79 0.26 -2.73 0.46
CA ILE A 79 0.84 -3.56 1.51
C ILE A 79 1.28 -2.68 2.67
N VAL A 80 0.81 -3.03 3.86
CA VAL A 80 1.19 -2.36 5.11
C VAL A 80 1.99 -3.36 5.93
N MET A 81 3.22 -3.02 6.28
CA MET A 81 4.04 -3.89 7.13
C MET A 81 3.54 -3.78 8.57
N VAL A 82 3.37 -4.93 9.23
CA VAL A 82 2.99 -5.01 10.64
C VAL A 82 3.99 -5.94 11.31
N THR A 83 4.97 -5.38 11.99
CA THR A 83 6.14 -6.13 12.43
C THR A 83 6.72 -5.58 13.72
N SER A 84 7.54 -6.38 14.41
CA SER A 84 8.29 -5.92 15.58
C SER A 84 9.64 -5.30 15.22
N HIS A 85 10.01 -5.28 13.94
CA HIS A 85 11.30 -4.74 13.49
C HIS A 85 11.17 -3.26 13.13
N GLY A 86 11.71 -2.40 14.00
CA GLY A 86 11.65 -0.95 13.80
C GLY A 86 12.96 -0.33 13.34
N GLN A 87 13.93 -1.15 12.91
CA GLN A 87 15.21 -0.64 12.45
C GLN A 87 15.05 0.14 11.16
N GLU A 88 15.72 1.27 11.09
CA GLU A 88 15.63 2.17 9.94
C GLU A 88 15.88 1.46 8.61
N LYS A 89 16.88 0.59 8.56
CA LYS A 89 17.19 -0.15 7.34
C LYS A 89 16.02 -1.00 6.86
N MET A 90 15.35 -1.69 7.78
CA MET A 90 14.21 -2.54 7.44
C MET A 90 13.02 -1.72 6.96
N VAL A 91 12.78 -0.58 7.58
CA VAL A 91 11.73 0.33 7.15
C VAL A 91 11.99 0.80 5.73
N ILE A 92 13.21 1.22 5.46
CA ILE A 92 13.61 1.68 4.13
C ILE A 92 13.48 0.56 3.09
N ASP A 93 13.97 -0.63 3.43
CA ASP A 93 13.89 -1.78 2.51
C ASP A 93 12.44 -2.14 2.20
N ALA A 94 11.57 -2.10 3.20
CA ALA A 94 10.14 -2.38 2.99
C ALA A 94 9.49 -1.33 2.08
N LEU A 95 9.78 -0.06 2.30
CA LEU A 95 9.24 1.00 1.47
C LEU A 95 9.76 0.93 0.04
N LYS A 96 11.04 0.60 -0.14
CA LYS A 96 11.61 0.37 -1.47
C LYS A 96 10.98 -0.82 -2.18
N ALA A 97 10.59 -1.84 -1.42
CA ALA A 97 9.91 -3.01 -1.97
C ALA A 97 8.49 -2.68 -2.43
N GLY A 98 7.94 -1.56 -2.00
CA GLY A 98 6.63 -1.11 -2.41
C GLY A 98 5.60 -1.00 -1.28
N ALA A 99 5.99 -1.22 -0.03
CA ALA A 99 5.06 -1.08 1.10
C ALA A 99 4.54 0.35 1.20
N LYS A 100 3.26 0.48 1.52
CA LYS A 100 2.58 1.77 1.63
C LYS A 100 2.48 2.27 3.06
N GLY A 101 2.80 1.42 4.03
CA GLY A 101 2.76 1.79 5.44
C GLY A 101 3.58 0.84 6.28
N TYR A 102 3.77 1.20 7.54
CA TYR A 102 4.60 0.45 8.46
C TYR A 102 4.07 0.64 9.88
N VAL A 103 3.68 -0.43 10.53
CA VAL A 103 3.14 -0.42 11.88
C VAL A 103 3.99 -1.31 12.76
N LEU A 104 4.44 -0.79 13.90
CA LEU A 104 5.26 -1.56 14.82
C LEU A 104 4.40 -2.28 15.85
N LYS A 105 4.75 -3.51 16.17
CA LYS A 105 4.18 -4.27 17.29
C LYS A 105 4.87 -3.81 18.58
N PRO A 106 4.18 -3.69 19.70
CA PRO A 106 2.73 -3.84 19.84
C PRO A 106 1.99 -2.65 19.24
N PHE A 107 0.82 -2.90 18.71
CA PHE A 107 0.01 -1.88 18.04
C PHE A 107 -1.39 -1.86 18.63
N ASP A 108 -2.09 -0.75 18.43
CA ASP A 108 -3.51 -0.66 18.76
C ASP A 108 -4.33 -0.51 17.47
N GLY A 109 -5.65 -0.60 17.61
CA GLY A 109 -6.55 -0.52 16.46
C GLY A 109 -6.49 0.81 15.73
N GLN A 110 -6.26 1.89 16.47
CA GLN A 110 -6.18 3.22 15.87
C GLN A 110 -4.99 3.33 14.91
N LYS A 111 -3.81 2.89 15.35
CA LYS A 111 -2.61 2.94 14.51
C LYS A 111 -2.75 2.05 13.28
N LEU A 112 -3.32 0.88 13.48
CA LEU A 112 -3.56 -0.04 12.37
C LEU A 112 -4.52 0.57 11.36
N ASN A 113 -5.62 1.13 11.83
CA ASN A 113 -6.62 1.73 10.97
C ASN A 113 -6.05 2.93 10.22
N GLU A 114 -5.28 3.77 10.89
CA GLU A 114 -4.63 4.92 10.25
C GLU A 114 -3.71 4.48 9.10
N ALA A 115 -2.94 3.42 9.32
CA ALA A 115 -2.02 2.92 8.30
C ALA A 115 -2.79 2.38 7.09
N ILE A 116 -3.88 1.66 7.34
CA ILE A 116 -4.72 1.12 6.25
C ILE A 116 -5.37 2.27 5.47
N GLU A 117 -5.93 3.24 6.17
CA GLU A 117 -6.55 4.40 5.52
C GLU A 117 -5.54 5.19 4.68
N LYS A 118 -4.35 5.41 5.22
CA LYS A 118 -3.30 6.13 4.48
C LYS A 118 -2.88 5.38 3.23
N ALA A 119 -2.76 4.07 3.31
CA ALA A 119 -2.40 3.24 2.16
C ALA A 119 -3.44 3.38 1.05
N CYS A 120 -4.71 3.36 1.41
CA CYS A 120 -5.81 3.51 0.46
C CYS A 120 -5.89 4.93 -0.10
N LYS A 121 -5.77 5.93 0.75
CA LYS A 121 -5.83 7.34 0.33
C LYS A 121 -4.70 7.70 -0.61
N ARG A 122 -3.48 7.21 -0.36
CA ARG A 122 -2.36 7.48 -1.24
C ARG A 122 -2.62 7.02 -2.65
N VAL A 123 -3.17 5.81 -2.80
CA VAL A 123 -3.49 5.29 -4.13
C VAL A 123 -4.55 6.15 -4.78
N VAL A 124 -5.64 6.47 -4.06
CA VAL A 124 -6.71 7.30 -4.58
C VAL A 124 -6.19 8.68 -4.97
N LEU A 125 -5.35 9.30 -4.14
CA LEU A 125 -4.79 10.61 -4.45
C LEU A 125 -3.90 10.59 -5.68
N LYS A 126 -3.08 9.55 -5.83
CA LYS A 126 -2.25 9.40 -7.02
C LYS A 126 -3.09 9.28 -8.27
N ASP A 127 -4.15 8.49 -8.20
CA ASP A 127 -5.05 8.31 -9.33
C ASP A 127 -5.76 9.62 -9.69
N LYS A 128 -6.22 10.36 -8.69
CA LYS A 128 -6.83 11.67 -8.90
C LYS A 128 -5.86 12.66 -9.50
N LEU A 129 -4.63 12.72 -8.96
CA LEU A 129 -3.61 13.60 -9.50
C LEU A 129 -3.27 13.27 -10.94
N ARG A 130 -3.18 11.99 -11.23
CA ARG A 130 -2.89 11.53 -12.59
C ARG A 130 -4.00 11.93 -13.55
N ALA A 131 -5.25 11.77 -13.13
CA ALA A 131 -6.39 12.18 -13.94
C ALA A 131 -6.42 13.70 -14.15
N GLU A 132 -6.16 14.47 -13.10
CA GLU A 132 -6.10 15.92 -13.19
C GLU A 132 -4.97 16.39 -14.09
N LEU A 133 -3.81 15.77 -13.98
CA LEU A 133 -2.67 16.10 -14.84
C LEU A 133 -2.98 15.80 -16.30
N THR A 134 -3.64 14.68 -16.57
CA THR A 134 -4.05 14.35 -17.93
C THR A 134 -5.01 15.40 -18.50
N LEU A 135 -5.96 15.84 -17.69
CA LEU A 135 -6.89 16.89 -18.09
C LEU A 135 -6.16 18.22 -18.34
N ARG A 136 -5.22 18.57 -17.48
CA ARG A 136 -4.43 19.79 -17.65
C ARG A 136 -3.56 19.73 -18.89
N GLU A 137 -3.00 18.60 -19.21
CA GLU A 137 -2.22 18.41 -20.41
C GLU A 137 -3.07 18.59 -21.65
N SER A 138 -4.30 18.06 -21.65
CA SER A 138 -5.23 18.27 -22.75
C SER A 138 -5.57 19.74 -22.90
N ASP A 139 -5.84 20.44 -21.80
CA ASP A 139 -6.14 21.87 -21.81
C ASP A 139 -4.91 22.67 -22.24
N ALA A 140 -3.73 22.27 -21.79
CA ALA A 140 -2.50 22.93 -22.15
C ALA A 140 -2.20 22.80 -23.65
N ASP A 141 -2.45 21.64 -24.22
CA ASP A 141 -2.27 21.41 -25.65
C ASP A 141 -3.23 22.29 -26.45
N ALA A 142 -4.47 22.42 -25.98
CA ALA A 142 -5.44 23.29 -26.64
C ALA A 142 -5.05 24.75 -26.47
N ALA A 143 -4.53 25.12 -25.30
CA ALA A 143 -4.17 26.50 -25.02
C ALA A 143 -2.82 26.89 -25.61
N SER A 144 -1.92 25.95 -25.78
CA SER A 144 -0.58 26.24 -26.28
C SER A 144 -0.61 26.76 -27.70
N ALA A 145 -1.65 26.45 -28.41
CA ALA A 145 -1.83 27.02 -29.76
C ALA A 145 -2.04 28.52 -29.71
N THR A 146 -2.53 29.05 -28.58
CA THR A 146 -2.77 30.45 -28.46
C THR A 146 -1.79 31.16 -27.55
N ASN A 147 -0.98 30.38 -26.78
CA ASN A 147 -0.32 31.00 -25.73
C ASN A 147 1.05 30.80 -25.66
N ALA A 148 1.54 30.93 -26.46
CA ALA A 148 2.80 30.74 -26.43
C ALA A 148 3.52 31.46 -25.52
N PRO A 149 4.05 31.58 -25.02
CA PRO A 149 4.68 32.09 -24.29
C PRO A 149 5.25 32.82 -23.76
N ALA A 150 5.48 32.92 -23.44
CA ALA A 150 5.83 33.53 -22.98
C ALA A 150 6.61 34.08 -22.78
N PRO A 151 6.98 34.41 -22.76
CA PRO A 151 7.68 35.00 -22.56
C PRO A 151 8.49 35.53 -22.27
N SER A 152 8.83 35.49 -22.28
CA SER A 152 9.40 35.92 -21.97
C SER A 152 10.06 36.59 -21.90
N ASP A 153 10.15 36.63 -22.10
CA ASP A 153 10.65 37.12 -22.10
C ASP A 153 11.18 38.00 -21.98
N ALA A 154 11.36 38.24 -21.92
CA ALA A 154 11.66 38.86 -21.89
C ALA A 154 12.17 39.67 -21.82
N PRO A 155 12.64 40.08 -21.78
CA PRO A 155 13.11 40.86 -21.74
C PRO A 155 13.71 41.61 -21.85
N SER A 156 13.96 41.73 -21.91
CA SER A 156 14.38 42.41 -22.02
C SER A 156 15.01 43.11 -22.14
N PRO A 157 15.23 43.35 -22.19
CA PRO A 157 16.15 44.01 -22.38
C PRO A 157 16.40 44.87 -22.03
#